data_47d1a557edac0b2c831401c690dcd27e
#
_entry.id   47d1a557edac0b2c831401c690dcd27e
#
_cell.length_a   1.000
_cell.length_b   1.000
_cell.length_c   1.000
_cell.angle_alpha   90.00
_cell.angle_beta   90.00
_cell.angle_gamma   90.00
#
_symmetry.space_group_name_H-M   'P 1'
#
loop_
_entity.id
_entity.type
_entity.pdbx_description
1 polymer ?
#
loop_
_entity_poly.entity_id
_entity_poly.type
_entity_poly.pdbx_seq_one_letter_code
_entity_poly.pdbx_strand_id
1 'polypeptide(L)'
;MAKTVVIYHSGYGHTERLAKTVAEGAGAELIAIDPEGNISEQAWQTLDEADAIIFGSPTYMGGPSWQFKKFADASSKAWFTGKWKDKVFGGFTNSASLNGDKQVTLIALQTLASQHGGLWVSLGLMPANTKAAQRTDVNNLGGSVGLLAQTPADASVDEMLAGDLETATLYGQRIAAVAAKLA
;
A
#
# COMPACT_ATOMS: atom_id res chain seq x y z
N MET A 1 -12.34 -16.80 -5.69
CA MET A 1 -12.07 -15.51 -5.04
C MET A 1 -10.90 -14.90 -5.79
N ALA A 2 -10.93 -13.59 -6.06
CA ALA A 2 -9.82 -12.90 -6.71
C ALA A 2 -8.54 -13.04 -5.87
N LYS A 3 -7.42 -13.34 -6.51
CA LYS A 3 -6.10 -13.46 -5.86
C LYS A 3 -5.54 -12.06 -5.61
N THR A 4 -5.41 -11.67 -4.35
CA THR A 4 -4.86 -10.37 -3.94
C THR A 4 -3.47 -10.57 -3.34
N VAL A 5 -2.54 -9.67 -3.66
CA VAL A 5 -1.16 -9.69 -3.17
C VAL A 5 -0.81 -8.31 -2.63
N VAL A 6 -0.20 -8.25 -1.46
CA VAL A 6 0.42 -7.03 -0.92
C VAL A 6 1.93 -7.14 -1.07
N ILE A 7 2.53 -6.22 -1.80
CA ILE A 7 4.00 -6.09 -1.89
C ILE A 7 4.47 -4.81 -1.23
N TYR A 8 5.46 -4.91 -0.34
CA TYR A 8 5.89 -3.77 0.46
C TYR A 8 7.38 -3.79 0.78
N HIS A 9 7.91 -2.61 1.07
CA HIS A 9 9.17 -2.42 1.78
C HIS A 9 8.93 -1.79 3.15
N SER A 10 9.72 -2.17 4.16
CA SER A 10 9.70 -1.55 5.49
C SER A 10 11.11 -1.46 6.05
N GLY A 11 11.55 -0.24 6.42
CA GLY A 11 12.86 -0.02 7.04
C GLY A 11 12.86 -0.15 8.57
N TYR A 12 11.74 0.18 9.22
CA TYR A 12 11.62 0.23 10.69
C TYR A 12 10.49 -0.62 11.28
N GLY A 13 9.81 -1.43 10.46
CA GLY A 13 8.73 -2.31 10.88
C GLY A 13 7.33 -1.69 10.81
N HIS A 14 7.15 -0.37 10.83
CA HIS A 14 5.83 0.27 10.82
C HIS A 14 5.07 -0.01 9.52
N THR A 15 5.73 0.12 8.36
CA THR A 15 5.12 -0.20 7.06
C THR A 15 4.81 -1.70 6.94
N GLU A 16 5.62 -2.57 7.54
CA GLU A 16 5.34 -4.00 7.62
C GLU A 16 4.09 -4.28 8.44
N ARG A 17 3.93 -3.66 9.62
CA ARG A 17 2.70 -3.80 10.43
C ARG A 17 1.47 -3.38 9.63
N LEU A 18 1.57 -2.24 8.94
CA LEU A 18 0.50 -1.74 8.09
C LEU A 18 0.18 -2.72 6.94
N ALA A 19 1.23 -3.27 6.30
CA ALA A 19 1.10 -4.26 5.23
C ALA A 19 0.39 -5.54 5.70
N LYS A 20 0.74 -6.05 6.88
CA LYS A 20 0.06 -7.21 7.50
C LYS A 20 -1.42 -6.92 7.73
N THR A 21 -1.75 -5.74 8.25
CA THR A 21 -3.14 -5.35 8.51
C THR A 21 -3.95 -5.20 7.22
N VAL A 22 -3.37 -4.59 6.17
CA VAL A 22 -4.01 -4.53 4.84
C VAL A 22 -4.21 -5.93 4.26
N ALA A 23 -3.21 -6.80 4.37
CA ALA A 23 -3.26 -8.16 3.85
C ALA A 23 -4.32 -9.01 4.59
N GLU A 24 -4.42 -8.90 5.91
CA GLU A 24 -5.47 -9.54 6.72
C GLU A 24 -6.86 -9.08 6.26
N GLY A 25 -7.07 -7.77 6.09
CA GLY A 25 -8.32 -7.21 5.60
C GLY A 25 -8.69 -7.69 4.19
N ALA A 26 -7.71 -7.85 3.31
CA ALA A 26 -7.91 -8.29 1.93
C ALA A 26 -7.94 -9.81 1.75
N GLY A 27 -7.55 -10.61 2.74
CA GLY A 27 -7.26 -12.03 2.57
C GLY A 27 -6.12 -12.25 1.57
N ALA A 28 -5.10 -11.40 1.59
CA ALA A 28 -4.06 -11.31 0.59
C ALA A 28 -2.78 -12.05 0.98
N GLU A 29 -2.04 -12.55 -0.01
CA GLU A 29 -0.66 -12.98 0.16
C GLU A 29 0.26 -11.79 0.38
N LEU A 30 1.26 -11.93 1.24
CA LEU A 30 2.18 -10.86 1.64
C LEU A 30 3.58 -11.12 1.10
N ILE A 31 4.14 -10.15 0.38
CA ILE A 31 5.49 -10.19 -0.19
C ILE A 31 6.30 -9.02 0.35
N ALA A 32 7.41 -9.31 1.03
CA ALA A 32 8.36 -8.30 1.48
C ALA A 32 9.46 -8.08 0.41
N ILE A 33 9.74 -6.83 0.10
CA ILE A 33 10.94 -6.43 -0.63
C ILE A 33 12.09 -6.44 0.37
N ASP A 34 13.19 -7.12 0.02
CA ASP A 34 14.35 -7.25 0.90
C ASP A 34 15.10 -5.92 1.11
N PRO A 35 16.05 -5.84 2.07
CA PRO A 35 16.82 -4.62 2.31
C PRO A 35 17.63 -4.14 1.08
N GLU A 36 17.92 -5.02 0.15
CA GLU A 36 18.63 -4.73 -1.11
C GLU A 36 17.68 -4.36 -2.27
N GLY A 37 16.37 -4.33 -2.00
CA GLY A 37 15.34 -3.94 -2.99
C GLY A 37 14.98 -5.05 -3.98
N ASN A 38 15.20 -6.32 -3.63
CA ASN A 38 14.88 -7.46 -4.47
C ASN A 38 13.68 -8.25 -3.94
N ILE A 39 13.10 -9.07 -4.80
CA ILE A 39 12.16 -10.13 -4.45
C ILE A 39 12.55 -11.41 -5.20
N SER A 40 12.07 -12.56 -4.72
CA SER A 40 12.36 -13.86 -5.34
C SER A 40 11.65 -14.03 -6.69
N GLU A 41 12.14 -14.95 -7.53
CA GLU A 41 11.45 -15.31 -8.78
C GLU A 41 10.04 -15.85 -8.51
N GLN A 42 9.84 -16.59 -7.44
CA GLN A 42 8.50 -17.04 -7.03
C GLN A 42 7.58 -15.86 -6.72
N ALA A 43 8.09 -14.81 -6.07
CA ALA A 43 7.30 -13.60 -5.78
C ALA A 43 6.90 -12.87 -7.07
N TRP A 44 7.77 -12.80 -8.09
CA TRP A 44 7.41 -12.27 -9.41
C TRP A 44 6.28 -13.07 -10.04
N GLN A 45 6.33 -14.41 -10.01
CA GLN A 45 5.26 -15.27 -10.53
C GLN A 45 3.95 -15.04 -9.77
N THR A 46 4.00 -14.93 -8.45
CA THR A 46 2.83 -14.63 -7.61
C THR A 46 2.18 -13.31 -8.00
N LEU A 47 2.97 -12.26 -8.26
CA LEU A 47 2.47 -10.95 -8.74
C LEU A 47 1.87 -11.04 -10.15
N ASP A 48 2.49 -11.81 -11.03
CA ASP A 48 2.00 -12.01 -12.40
C ASP A 48 0.63 -12.75 -12.42
N GLU A 49 0.39 -13.64 -11.48
CA GLU A 49 -0.85 -14.41 -11.33
C GLU A 49 -1.95 -13.68 -10.53
N ALA A 50 -1.62 -12.59 -9.83
CA ALA A 50 -2.59 -11.88 -9.00
C ALA A 50 -3.63 -11.13 -9.85
N ASP A 51 -4.86 -11.03 -9.34
CA ASP A 51 -5.92 -10.16 -9.88
C ASP A 51 -5.80 -8.74 -9.31
N ALA A 52 -5.26 -8.62 -8.10
CA ALA A 52 -5.03 -7.35 -7.44
C ALA A 52 -3.65 -7.28 -6.78
N ILE A 53 -2.97 -6.13 -6.91
CA ILE A 53 -1.66 -5.86 -6.31
C ILE A 53 -1.74 -4.58 -5.48
N ILE A 54 -1.40 -4.67 -4.19
CA ILE A 54 -1.40 -3.53 -3.27
C ILE A 54 0.06 -3.14 -2.98
N PHE A 55 0.43 -1.92 -3.32
CA PHE A 55 1.78 -1.40 -3.12
C PHE A 55 1.94 -0.75 -1.74
N GLY A 56 2.99 -1.10 -1.00
CA GLY A 56 3.33 -0.51 0.29
C GLY A 56 4.76 0.01 0.34
N SER A 57 4.92 1.27 0.72
CA SER A 57 6.24 1.86 0.93
C SER A 57 6.19 2.89 2.04
N PRO A 58 7.24 3.02 2.88
CA PRO A 58 7.37 4.21 3.72
C PRO A 58 7.60 5.43 2.83
N THR A 59 7.28 6.62 3.34
CA THR A 59 7.71 7.87 2.72
C THR A 59 9.03 8.30 3.34
N TYR A 60 10.10 8.26 2.54
CA TYR A 60 11.43 8.73 2.89
C TYR A 60 11.84 9.87 1.96
N MET A 61 12.26 11.01 2.53
CA MET A 61 12.68 12.20 1.78
C MET A 61 11.69 12.60 0.66
N GLY A 62 10.37 12.54 0.98
CA GLY A 62 9.31 12.97 0.09
C GLY A 62 8.92 12.00 -1.03
N GLY A 63 9.31 10.72 -0.92
CA GLY A 63 8.98 9.71 -1.93
C GLY A 63 9.01 8.29 -1.39
N PRO A 64 8.71 7.28 -2.22
CA PRO A 64 8.86 5.88 -1.83
C PRO A 64 10.32 5.56 -1.53
N SER A 65 10.56 4.57 -0.68
CA SER A 65 11.91 4.10 -0.37
C SER A 65 12.66 3.67 -1.64
N TRP A 66 13.98 3.78 -1.63
CA TRP A 66 14.79 3.37 -2.79
C TRP A 66 14.64 1.87 -3.09
N GLN A 67 14.41 1.03 -2.06
CA GLN A 67 14.15 -0.40 -2.23
C GLN A 67 12.86 -0.63 -3.02
N PHE A 68 11.79 0.08 -2.66
CA PHE A 68 10.56 0.03 -3.43
C PHE A 68 10.77 0.56 -4.86
N LYS A 69 11.55 1.63 -5.02
CA LYS A 69 11.84 2.18 -6.35
C LYS A 69 12.64 1.19 -7.21
N LYS A 70 13.59 0.46 -6.63
CA LYS A 70 14.33 -0.60 -7.34
C LYS A 70 13.39 -1.72 -7.80
N PHE A 71 12.48 -2.17 -6.93
CA PHE A 71 11.42 -3.11 -7.32
C PHE A 71 10.56 -2.55 -8.47
N ALA A 72 10.13 -1.29 -8.36
CA ALA A 72 9.34 -0.63 -9.40
C ALA A 72 10.07 -0.60 -10.75
N ASP A 73 11.37 -0.29 -10.77
CA ASP A 73 12.18 -0.32 -12.00
C ASP A 73 12.31 -1.75 -12.56
N ALA A 74 12.49 -2.75 -11.69
CA ALA A 74 12.57 -4.15 -12.10
C ALA A 74 11.24 -4.68 -12.68
N SER A 75 10.09 -4.11 -12.29
CA SER A 75 8.77 -4.48 -12.82
C SER A 75 8.60 -4.12 -14.32
N SER A 76 9.55 -3.38 -14.90
CA SER A 76 9.58 -3.09 -16.35
C SER A 76 9.50 -4.35 -17.21
N LYS A 77 9.96 -5.50 -16.73
CA LYS A 77 9.81 -6.80 -17.43
C LYS A 77 8.34 -7.20 -17.57
N ALA A 78 7.56 -7.07 -16.49
CA ALA A 78 6.13 -7.35 -16.50
C ALA A 78 5.37 -6.31 -17.34
N TRP A 79 5.78 -5.03 -17.27
CA TRP A 79 5.22 -3.96 -18.10
C TRP A 79 5.41 -4.24 -19.59
N PHE A 80 6.61 -4.59 -20.02
CA PHE A 80 6.92 -4.83 -21.44
C PHE A 80 6.07 -5.96 -22.04
N THR A 81 5.67 -6.94 -21.22
CA THR A 81 4.84 -8.07 -21.65
C THR A 81 3.35 -7.91 -21.32
N GLY A 82 2.95 -6.77 -20.76
CA GLY A 82 1.56 -6.48 -20.40
C GLY A 82 1.00 -7.37 -19.28
N LYS A 83 1.85 -8.00 -18.46
CA LYS A 83 1.45 -8.97 -17.43
C LYS A 83 0.51 -8.41 -16.36
N TRP A 84 0.63 -7.12 -16.07
CA TRP A 84 -0.15 -6.47 -15.01
C TRP A 84 -1.24 -5.55 -15.57
N LYS A 85 -1.45 -5.54 -16.89
CA LYS A 85 -2.52 -4.78 -17.52
C LYS A 85 -3.89 -5.24 -17.00
N ASP A 86 -4.76 -4.27 -16.77
CA ASP A 86 -6.14 -4.43 -16.29
C ASP A 86 -6.27 -5.02 -14.86
N LYS A 87 -5.16 -5.29 -14.14
CA LYS A 87 -5.21 -5.66 -12.72
C LYS A 87 -5.68 -4.50 -11.85
N VAL A 88 -6.27 -4.85 -10.71
CA VAL A 88 -6.64 -3.90 -9.66
C VAL A 88 -5.41 -3.50 -8.85
N PHE A 89 -5.24 -2.22 -8.59
CA PHE A 89 -4.16 -1.70 -7.76
C PHE A 89 -4.67 -0.82 -6.62
N GLY A 90 -3.92 -0.80 -5.54
CA GLY A 90 -4.05 0.15 -4.45
C GLY A 90 -2.71 0.43 -3.82
N GLY A 91 -2.67 1.34 -2.85
CA GLY A 91 -1.40 1.62 -2.19
C GLY A 91 -1.52 2.31 -0.86
N PHE A 92 -0.48 2.15 -0.05
CA PHE A 92 -0.39 2.73 1.28
C PHE A 92 1.03 3.20 1.59
N THR A 93 1.10 4.16 2.53
CA THR A 93 2.38 4.65 3.03
C THR A 93 2.28 5.06 4.49
N ASN A 94 3.43 5.03 5.18
CA ASN A 94 3.63 5.54 6.53
C ASN A 94 4.80 6.51 6.57
N SER A 95 4.72 7.52 7.42
CA SER A 95 5.85 8.38 7.78
C SER A 95 5.68 8.95 9.19
N ALA A 96 6.77 9.52 9.75
CA ALA A 96 6.76 10.01 11.14
C ALA A 96 5.93 11.28 11.33
N SER A 97 5.93 12.20 10.37
CA SER A 97 5.22 13.46 10.46
C SER A 97 3.76 13.34 10.01
N LEU A 98 2.85 14.17 10.51
CA LEU A 98 1.44 14.16 10.11
C LEU A 98 1.24 14.35 8.61
N ASN A 99 1.85 15.37 8.03
CA ASN A 99 1.88 15.55 6.57
C ASN A 99 2.91 14.60 5.94
N GLY A 100 4.21 14.84 6.23
CA GLY A 100 5.35 14.03 5.81
C GLY A 100 5.46 13.79 4.32
N ASP A 101 4.81 14.61 3.50
CA ASP A 101 4.74 14.49 2.04
C ASP A 101 4.25 13.11 1.53
N LYS A 102 3.48 12.43 2.37
CA LYS A 102 2.93 11.09 2.10
C LYS A 102 2.17 11.00 0.79
N GLN A 103 1.49 12.08 0.41
CA GLN A 103 0.74 12.15 -0.84
C GLN A 103 1.64 11.94 -2.06
N VAL A 104 2.89 12.42 -2.04
CA VAL A 104 3.86 12.24 -3.14
C VAL A 104 4.17 10.75 -3.33
N THR A 105 4.34 10.01 -2.24
CA THR A 105 4.51 8.53 -2.31
C THR A 105 3.31 7.87 -2.94
N LEU A 106 2.07 8.18 -2.49
CA LEU A 106 0.86 7.60 -3.08
C LEU A 106 0.72 7.91 -4.57
N ILE A 107 1.04 9.13 -5.00
CA ILE A 107 1.02 9.50 -6.43
C ILE A 107 2.06 8.69 -7.22
N ALA A 108 3.24 8.45 -6.66
CA ALA A 108 4.25 7.61 -7.30
C ALA A 108 3.76 6.15 -7.45
N LEU A 109 3.11 5.58 -6.42
CA LEU A 109 2.52 4.23 -6.48
C LEU A 109 1.38 4.15 -7.50
N GLN A 110 0.49 5.15 -7.52
CA GLN A 110 -0.60 5.25 -8.49
C GLN A 110 -0.08 5.41 -9.92
N THR A 111 0.97 6.21 -10.12
CA THR A 111 1.61 6.38 -11.42
C THR A 111 2.22 5.07 -11.90
N LEU A 112 2.87 4.30 -11.01
CA LEU A 112 3.39 2.97 -11.34
C LEU A 112 2.28 2.03 -11.79
N ALA A 113 1.16 1.97 -11.06
CA ALA A 113 -0.01 1.18 -11.44
C ALA A 113 -0.55 1.59 -12.81
N SER A 114 -0.67 2.90 -13.06
CA SER A 114 -1.12 3.46 -14.35
C SER A 114 -0.15 3.15 -15.48
N GLN A 115 1.17 3.18 -15.22
CA GLN A 115 2.21 2.77 -16.18
C GLN A 115 2.01 1.32 -16.64
N HIS A 116 1.60 0.42 -15.72
CA HIS A 116 1.27 -0.96 -16.05
C HIS A 116 -0.11 -1.14 -16.73
N GLY A 117 -0.88 -0.05 -16.89
CA GLY A 117 -2.26 -0.12 -17.44
C GLY A 117 -3.28 -0.68 -16.43
N GLY A 118 -2.99 -0.55 -15.14
CA GLY A 118 -3.84 -1.06 -14.07
C GLY A 118 -4.93 -0.09 -13.61
N LEU A 119 -5.87 -0.59 -12.83
CA LEU A 119 -7.03 0.12 -12.30
C LEU A 119 -6.80 0.49 -10.83
N TRP A 120 -6.63 1.77 -10.54
CA TRP A 120 -6.36 2.23 -9.17
C TRP A 120 -7.63 2.34 -8.33
N VAL A 121 -7.62 1.73 -7.14
CA VAL A 121 -8.69 1.83 -6.14
C VAL A 121 -8.30 2.85 -5.08
N SER A 122 -9.08 3.92 -5.00
CA SER A 122 -8.97 4.95 -3.97
C SER A 122 -9.38 4.43 -2.58
N LEU A 123 -9.02 5.16 -1.51
CA LEU A 123 -9.32 4.76 -0.13
C LEU A 123 -10.81 4.53 0.11
N GLY A 124 -11.66 5.43 -0.39
CA GLY A 124 -13.13 5.29 -0.34
C GLY A 124 -13.76 5.41 1.06
N LEU A 125 -13.02 5.92 2.04
CA LEU A 125 -13.48 6.19 3.40
C LEU A 125 -13.58 7.70 3.63
N MET A 126 -14.66 8.14 4.28
CA MET A 126 -14.82 9.53 4.66
C MET A 126 -13.75 9.94 5.69
N PRO A 127 -13.18 11.15 5.58
CA PRO A 127 -12.23 11.63 6.56
C PRO A 127 -12.92 11.96 7.89
N ALA A 128 -12.27 11.67 9.01
CA ALA A 128 -12.69 12.12 10.32
C ALA A 128 -12.32 13.61 10.50
N ASN A 129 -13.19 14.51 10.06
CA ASN A 129 -12.91 15.95 9.94
C ASN A 129 -13.83 16.86 10.75
N THR A 130 -14.52 16.32 11.76
CA THR A 130 -15.35 17.11 12.69
C THR A 130 -14.54 17.61 13.88
N LYS A 131 -15.08 18.59 14.62
CA LYS A 131 -14.45 19.09 15.86
C LYS A 131 -14.31 18.01 16.95
N ALA A 132 -15.15 16.99 16.91
CA ALA A 132 -15.13 15.87 17.86
C ALA A 132 -14.16 14.75 17.44
N ALA A 133 -13.65 14.79 16.21
CA ALA A 133 -12.79 13.74 15.67
C ALA A 133 -11.49 13.59 16.50
N GLN A 134 -11.12 12.34 16.70
CA GLN A 134 -9.91 11.95 17.43
C GLN A 134 -8.88 11.34 16.47
N ARG A 135 -7.61 11.39 16.84
CA ARG A 135 -6.53 10.82 16.03
C ARG A 135 -6.66 9.29 15.85
N THR A 136 -7.44 8.64 16.71
CA THR A 136 -7.77 7.22 16.66
C THR A 136 -8.97 6.86 15.79
N ASP A 137 -9.61 7.84 15.16
CA ASP A 137 -10.73 7.58 14.26
C ASP A 137 -10.25 7.12 12.88
N VAL A 138 -11.10 6.37 12.19
CA VAL A 138 -10.85 5.90 10.82
C VAL A 138 -10.62 7.09 9.88
N ASN A 139 -9.59 6.98 9.06
CA ASN A 139 -9.18 8.00 8.08
C ASN A 139 -9.02 9.41 8.69
N ASN A 140 -8.47 9.51 9.89
CA ASN A 140 -8.21 10.80 10.54
C ASN A 140 -7.17 11.64 9.78
N LEU A 141 -6.25 11.01 9.05
CA LEU A 141 -5.29 11.71 8.19
C LEU A 141 -5.92 12.27 6.89
N GLY A 142 -7.17 11.91 6.59
CA GLY A 142 -7.92 12.47 5.47
C GLY A 142 -7.41 12.04 4.09
N GLY A 143 -6.78 10.87 3.97
CA GLY A 143 -6.33 10.33 2.69
C GLY A 143 -7.51 10.01 1.76
N SER A 144 -7.33 10.23 0.45
CA SER A 144 -8.31 9.88 -0.59
C SER A 144 -7.71 8.97 -1.65
N VAL A 145 -6.48 9.22 -2.08
CA VAL A 145 -5.82 8.47 -3.15
C VAL A 145 -5.52 7.04 -2.70
N GLY A 146 -5.11 6.85 -1.45
CA GLY A 146 -4.81 5.57 -0.84
C GLY A 146 -4.69 5.72 0.68
N LEU A 147 -4.21 4.68 1.34
CA LEU A 147 -4.08 4.66 2.79
C LEU A 147 -2.84 5.44 3.25
N LEU A 148 -3.06 6.37 4.17
CA LEU A 148 -2.02 7.08 4.91
C LEU A 148 -1.98 6.58 6.36
N ALA A 149 -0.78 6.40 6.90
CA ALA A 149 -0.55 6.18 8.33
C ALA A 149 0.56 7.10 8.86
N GLN A 150 0.53 7.39 10.15
CA GLN A 150 1.56 8.20 10.79
C GLN A 150 2.02 7.51 12.09
N THR A 151 3.32 7.27 12.18
CA THR A 151 3.94 6.68 13.37
C THR A 151 5.20 7.46 13.70
N PRO A 152 5.33 8.05 14.91
CA PRO A 152 6.55 8.74 15.32
C PRO A 152 7.79 7.87 15.13
N ALA A 153 8.94 8.49 14.82
CA ALA A 153 10.16 7.77 14.47
C ALA A 153 10.73 6.92 15.60
N ASP A 154 10.44 7.32 16.84
CA ASP A 154 10.86 6.66 18.08
C ASP A 154 9.78 5.74 18.68
N ALA A 155 8.61 5.64 18.07
CA ALA A 155 7.56 4.73 18.49
C ALA A 155 7.87 3.28 18.04
N SER A 156 7.53 2.32 18.87
CA SER A 156 7.52 0.91 18.50
C SER A 156 6.37 0.58 17.53
N VAL A 157 6.42 -0.56 16.89
CA VAL A 157 5.33 -1.03 16.01
C VAL A 157 4.02 -1.24 16.74
N ASP A 158 4.05 -1.54 18.05
CA ASP A 158 2.86 -1.77 18.87
C ASP A 158 2.16 -0.45 19.25
N GLU A 159 2.85 0.67 19.13
CA GLU A 159 2.31 2.01 19.39
C GLU A 159 1.64 2.65 18.17
N MET A 160 1.55 1.94 17.05
CA MET A 160 0.79 2.41 15.89
C MET A 160 -0.68 2.62 16.25
N LEU A 161 -1.24 3.74 15.80
CA LEU A 161 -2.58 4.16 16.19
C LEU A 161 -3.68 3.24 15.63
N ALA A 162 -4.63 2.91 16.49
CA ALA A 162 -5.75 2.01 16.15
C ALA A 162 -6.54 2.50 14.92
N GLY A 163 -6.75 3.82 14.80
CA GLY A 163 -7.46 4.39 13.64
C GLY A 163 -6.74 4.18 12.31
N ASP A 164 -5.41 4.24 12.29
CA ASP A 164 -4.63 3.95 11.09
C ASP A 164 -4.70 2.46 10.73
N LEU A 165 -4.65 1.57 11.72
CA LEU A 165 -4.77 0.12 11.51
C LEU A 165 -6.19 -0.28 11.09
N GLU A 166 -7.22 0.29 11.69
CA GLU A 166 -8.61 0.06 11.26
C GLU A 166 -8.83 0.56 9.82
N THR A 167 -8.30 1.74 9.49
CA THR A 167 -8.32 2.26 8.11
C THR A 167 -7.64 1.28 7.14
N ALA A 168 -6.54 0.65 7.57
CA ALA A 168 -5.81 -0.34 6.78
C ALA A 168 -6.65 -1.61 6.51
N THR A 169 -7.31 -2.13 7.55
CA THR A 169 -8.22 -3.28 7.42
C THR A 169 -9.33 -3.00 6.42
N LEU A 170 -10.03 -1.87 6.58
CA LEU A 170 -11.13 -1.48 5.70
C LEU A 170 -10.67 -1.24 4.25
N TYR A 171 -9.48 -0.69 4.07
CA TYR A 171 -8.92 -0.49 2.74
C TYR A 171 -8.58 -1.82 2.06
N GLY A 172 -7.99 -2.76 2.79
CA GLY A 172 -7.76 -4.13 2.28
C GLY A 172 -9.04 -4.80 1.83
N GLN A 173 -10.09 -4.76 2.67
CA GLN A 173 -11.42 -5.30 2.35
C GLN A 173 -12.00 -4.66 1.08
N ARG A 174 -11.88 -3.34 0.95
CA ARG A 174 -12.36 -2.61 -0.24
C ARG A 174 -11.66 -3.07 -1.51
N ILE A 175 -10.33 -3.20 -1.50
CA ILE A 175 -9.59 -3.62 -2.69
C ILE A 175 -9.99 -5.04 -3.11
N ALA A 176 -10.05 -5.97 -2.16
CA ALA A 176 -10.49 -7.34 -2.43
C ALA A 176 -11.93 -7.40 -3.00
N ALA A 177 -12.84 -6.58 -2.45
CA ALA A 177 -14.21 -6.50 -2.95
C ALA A 177 -14.30 -5.91 -4.37
N VAL A 178 -13.45 -4.93 -4.73
CA VAL A 178 -13.38 -4.38 -6.09
C VAL A 178 -12.79 -5.42 -7.03
N ALA A 179 -11.70 -6.08 -6.66
CA ALA A 179 -11.07 -7.13 -7.47
C ALA A 179 -12.07 -8.27 -7.77
N ALA A 180 -12.84 -8.71 -6.77
CA ALA A 180 -13.85 -9.75 -6.94
C ALA A 180 -15.02 -9.38 -7.88
N LYS A 181 -15.25 -8.08 -8.15
CA LYS A 181 -16.27 -7.62 -9.11
C LYS A 181 -15.75 -7.58 -10.54
N LEU A 182 -14.44 -7.57 -10.73
CA LEU A 182 -13.78 -7.46 -12.04
C LEU A 182 -13.20 -8.79 -12.53
N ALA A 183 -13.01 -9.76 -11.62
CA ALA A 183 -12.62 -11.13 -11.93
C ALA A 183 -13.86 -11.98 -12.27
#